data_1db07972029bfb6c6d4470d1eddd0e29
#
_entry.id   1db07972029bfb6c6d4470d1eddd0e29
#
_cell.length_a   1.000
_cell.length_b   1.000
_cell.length_c   1.000
_cell.angle_alpha   90.00
_cell.angle_beta   90.00
_cell.angle_gamma   90.00
#
_symmetry.space_group_name_H-M   'P 1'
#
loop_
_entity.id
_entity.type
_entity.pdbx_description
1 polymer ?
#
loop_
_entity_poly.entity_id
_entity_poly.type
_entity_poly.pdbx_seq_one_letter_code
_entity_poly.pdbx_strand_id
1 'polypeptide(L)'
;MVSQTLFAVADTEASKPVHTGLKFELTQNQLRLIGVDGYRLAIRTETVKYDGEDISFIVPKKTIRELIKLFNTENDKDISISVGKRHIVFDVDNYSIISRLLDGDFLDYKAAVPKTCNTTVLINTSDAINC
;
A
#
# COMPACT_ATOMS: atom_id res chain seq x y z
N MET A 1 -7.42 3.29 2.77
CA MET A 1 -6.40 2.23 2.53
C MET A 1 -4.98 2.79 2.65
N VAL A 2 -4.58 3.71 1.80
CA VAL A 2 -3.18 4.18 1.69
C VAL A 2 -2.64 4.71 3.01
N SER A 3 -3.33 5.62 3.68
CA SER A 3 -2.91 6.20 4.98
C SER A 3 -2.72 5.16 6.08
N GLN A 4 -3.44 4.03 5.99
CA GLN A 4 -3.41 2.95 6.98
C GLN A 4 -2.25 1.97 6.77
N THR A 5 -1.50 2.08 5.69
CA THR A 5 -0.39 1.18 5.35
C THR A 5 0.92 1.92 5.14
N LEU A 6 0.86 3.19 4.71
CA LEU A 6 2.04 3.97 4.36
C LEU A 6 3.00 4.21 5.55
N PHE A 7 2.49 4.23 6.78
CA PHE A 7 3.32 4.42 7.99
C PHE A 7 4.33 3.28 8.20
N ALA A 8 4.01 2.07 7.69
CA ALA A 8 4.87 0.90 7.80
C ALA A 8 5.89 0.77 6.66
N VAL A 9 5.86 1.67 5.69
CA VAL A 9 6.83 1.69 4.58
C VAL A 9 8.13 2.32 5.05
N ALA A 10 9.27 1.69 4.77
CA ALA A 10 10.59 2.19 5.16
C ALA A 10 10.88 3.61 4.61
N ASP A 11 11.59 4.41 5.39
CA ASP A 11 11.96 5.79 5.02
C ASP A 11 13.34 5.89 4.37
N THR A 12 14.23 4.96 4.66
CA THR A 12 15.64 5.00 4.25
C THR A 12 16.00 3.81 3.36
N GLU A 13 17.01 4.00 2.52
CA GLU A 13 17.59 2.95 1.66
C GLU A 13 18.37 1.86 2.43
N ALA A 14 18.47 1.96 3.74
CA ALA A 14 19.12 0.96 4.59
C ALA A 14 18.46 -0.42 4.53
N SER A 15 17.19 -0.48 4.20
CA SER A 15 16.47 -1.69 3.78
C SER A 15 16.57 -1.87 2.26
N LYS A 16 16.19 -3.04 1.76
CA LYS A 16 16.11 -3.24 0.30
C LYS A 16 15.31 -2.11 -0.33
N PRO A 17 15.72 -1.52 -1.47
CA PRO A 17 15.02 -0.40 -2.11
C PRO A 17 13.52 -0.61 -2.30
N VAL A 18 13.09 -1.84 -2.57
CA VAL A 18 11.68 -2.21 -2.72
C VAL A 18 10.83 -1.97 -1.47
N HIS A 19 11.43 -1.94 -0.27
CA HIS A 19 10.74 -1.65 0.98
C HIS A 19 10.49 -0.15 1.20
N THR A 20 11.12 0.71 0.40
CA THR A 20 10.83 2.16 0.41
C THR A 20 9.58 2.52 -0.41
N GLY A 21 8.86 1.53 -0.89
CA GLY A 21 7.60 1.66 -1.60
C GLY A 21 6.46 0.88 -0.98
N LEU A 22 5.25 1.28 -1.33
CA LEU A 22 4.03 0.57 -0.99
C LEU A 22 3.74 -0.45 -2.10
N LYS A 23 3.61 -1.73 -1.72
CA LYS A 23 3.25 -2.78 -2.66
C LYS A 23 1.74 -2.83 -2.84
N PHE A 24 1.33 -2.90 -4.08
CA PHE A 24 -0.03 -3.11 -4.53
C PHE A 24 -0.13 -4.53 -5.09
N GLU A 25 -1.11 -5.28 -4.66
CA GLU A 25 -1.51 -6.56 -5.25
C GLU A 25 -2.97 -6.44 -5.67
N LEU A 26 -3.23 -6.62 -6.94
CA LEU A 26 -4.56 -6.62 -7.52
C LEU A 26 -4.83 -8.03 -8.04
N THR A 27 -5.72 -8.72 -7.39
CA THR A 27 -6.17 -10.07 -7.72
C THR A 27 -7.67 -10.05 -7.94
N GLN A 28 -8.28 -11.17 -8.30
CA GLN A 28 -9.71 -11.25 -8.56
C GLN A 28 -10.54 -10.52 -7.50
N ASN A 29 -11.08 -9.35 -7.87
CA ASN A 29 -11.94 -8.52 -7.04
C ASN A 29 -11.34 -8.05 -5.69
N GLN A 30 -10.02 -8.11 -5.53
CA GLN A 30 -9.35 -7.63 -4.32
C GLN A 30 -8.17 -6.73 -4.65
N LEU A 31 -8.11 -5.59 -3.98
CA LEU A 31 -6.93 -4.74 -3.93
C LEU A 31 -6.31 -4.86 -2.53
N ARG A 32 -5.04 -5.24 -2.49
CA ARG A 32 -4.26 -5.32 -1.25
C ARG A 32 -3.10 -4.36 -1.30
N LEU A 33 -2.94 -3.60 -0.24
CA LEU A 33 -1.80 -2.70 -0.02
C LEU A 33 -0.93 -3.24 1.10
N ILE A 34 0.38 -3.31 0.89
CA ILE A 34 1.34 -3.87 1.84
C ILE A 34 2.49 -2.88 2.03
N GLY A 35 2.68 -2.43 3.27
CA GLY A 35 3.83 -1.64 3.71
C GLY A 35 4.68 -2.42 4.69
N VAL A 36 6.01 -2.34 4.58
CA VAL A 36 6.97 -3.04 5.45
C VAL A 36 8.25 -2.22 5.63
N ASP A 37 8.84 -2.26 6.83
CA ASP A 37 10.14 -1.62 7.12
C ASP A 37 11.12 -2.53 7.89
N GLY A 38 10.84 -3.82 8.02
CA GLY A 38 11.65 -4.79 8.73
C GLY A 38 11.26 -4.99 10.20
N TYR A 39 10.51 -4.07 10.81
CA TYR A 39 10.00 -4.15 12.19
C TYR A 39 8.49 -4.30 12.23
N ARG A 40 7.79 -3.74 11.26
CA ARG A 40 6.33 -3.71 11.18
C ARG A 40 5.86 -4.01 9.76
N LEU A 41 4.72 -4.64 9.70
CA LEU A 41 4.02 -4.99 8.46
C LEU A 41 2.58 -4.51 8.57
N ALA A 42 2.16 -3.66 7.65
CA ALA A 42 0.78 -3.21 7.55
C ALA A 42 0.18 -3.74 6.25
N ILE A 43 -0.98 -4.39 6.38
CA ILE A 43 -1.74 -4.92 5.25
C ILE A 43 -3.15 -4.36 5.30
N ARG A 44 -3.63 -3.84 4.18
CA ARG A 44 -5.03 -3.46 4.02
C ARG A 44 -5.57 -4.09 2.74
N THR A 45 -6.73 -4.77 2.86
CA THR A 45 -7.42 -5.41 1.74
C THR A 45 -8.80 -4.79 1.58
N GLU A 46 -9.17 -4.49 0.34
CA GLU A 46 -10.50 -4.02 -0.03
C GLU A 46 -11.02 -4.78 -1.23
N THR A 47 -12.34 -4.91 -1.31
CA THR A 47 -13.00 -5.47 -2.48
C THR A 47 -13.14 -4.40 -3.55
N VAL A 48 -12.67 -4.70 -4.75
CA VAL A 48 -12.75 -3.82 -5.91
C VAL A 48 -13.34 -4.57 -7.10
N LYS A 49 -13.94 -3.88 -8.05
CA LYS A 49 -14.36 -4.50 -9.31
C LYS A 49 -13.13 -4.58 -10.22
N TYR A 50 -12.62 -5.78 -10.40
CA TYR A 50 -11.46 -6.04 -11.25
C TYR A 50 -11.59 -7.44 -11.86
N ASP A 51 -11.53 -7.50 -13.17
CA ASP A 51 -11.64 -8.72 -13.99
C ASP A 51 -10.40 -8.99 -14.85
N GLY A 52 -9.33 -8.23 -14.62
CA GLY A 52 -8.05 -8.41 -15.30
C GLY A 52 -7.19 -9.53 -14.70
N GLU A 53 -6.01 -9.70 -15.29
CA GLU A 53 -4.99 -10.62 -14.77
C GLU A 53 -4.44 -10.14 -13.43
N ASP A 54 -4.04 -11.09 -12.58
CA ASP A 54 -3.40 -10.77 -11.29
C ASP A 54 -2.11 -9.98 -11.54
N ILE A 55 -2.03 -8.79 -10.96
CA ILE A 55 -0.86 -7.92 -11.07
C ILE A 55 -0.35 -7.49 -9.70
N SER A 56 0.95 -7.31 -9.59
CA SER A 56 1.56 -6.69 -8.44
C SER A 56 2.65 -5.71 -8.84
N PHE A 57 2.75 -4.59 -8.12
CA PHE A 57 3.72 -3.55 -8.39
C PHE A 57 4.01 -2.74 -7.13
N ILE A 58 5.13 -2.02 -7.13
CA ILE A 58 5.58 -1.26 -5.96
C ILE A 58 5.71 0.21 -6.34
N VAL A 59 4.98 1.07 -5.64
CA VAL A 59 4.99 2.52 -5.86
C VAL A 59 5.84 3.19 -4.79
N PRO A 60 6.80 4.07 -5.15
CA PRO A 60 7.63 4.76 -4.19
C PRO A 60 6.81 5.54 -3.14
N LYS A 61 7.22 5.47 -1.87
CA LYS A 61 6.56 6.18 -0.74
C LYS A 61 6.38 7.67 -1.03
N LYS A 62 7.36 8.30 -1.67
CA LYS A 62 7.29 9.72 -2.05
C LYS A 62 6.10 10.02 -2.97
N THR A 63 5.89 9.21 -4.00
CA THR A 63 4.76 9.35 -4.92
C THR A 63 3.43 9.22 -4.18
N ILE A 64 3.32 8.22 -3.31
CA ILE A 64 2.12 7.99 -2.51
C ILE A 64 1.82 9.15 -1.56
N ARG A 65 2.86 9.75 -0.95
CA ARG A 65 2.69 10.94 -0.11
C ARG A 65 2.13 12.14 -0.88
N GLU A 66 2.60 12.36 -2.09
CA GLU A 66 2.06 13.44 -2.94
C GLU A 66 0.61 13.16 -3.35
N LEU A 67 0.28 11.91 -3.70
CA LEU A 67 -1.10 11.52 -3.98
C LEU A 67 -2.03 11.82 -2.78
N ILE A 68 -1.64 11.45 -1.56
CA ILE A 68 -2.45 11.73 -0.36
C ILE A 68 -2.71 13.22 -0.19
N LYS A 69 -1.73 14.09 -0.44
CA LYS A 69 -1.91 15.53 -0.34
C LYS A 69 -2.95 16.05 -1.33
N LEU A 70 -2.97 15.51 -2.55
CA LEU A 70 -3.93 15.89 -3.58
C LEU A 70 -5.34 15.37 -3.30
N PHE A 71 -5.46 14.21 -2.63
CA PHE A 71 -6.74 13.60 -2.31
C PHE A 71 -7.39 14.13 -1.02
N ASN A 72 -6.66 14.86 -0.18
CA ASN A 72 -7.19 15.50 1.03
C ASN A 72 -8.11 16.69 0.76
N THR A 73 -8.41 17.00 -0.47
CA THR A 73 -9.46 17.95 -0.84
C THR A 73 -10.80 17.22 -0.83
N GLU A 74 -11.79 17.81 -0.18
CA GLU A 74 -13.11 17.32 0.27
C GLU A 74 -14.05 16.67 -0.78
N ASN A 75 -13.54 16.06 -1.83
CA ASN A 75 -14.39 15.49 -2.87
C ASN A 75 -14.09 13.99 -3.04
N ASP A 76 -15.13 13.16 -2.94
CA ASP A 76 -15.17 11.77 -3.41
C ASP A 76 -14.97 11.74 -4.94
N LYS A 77 -13.71 11.75 -5.36
CA LYS A 77 -13.36 11.72 -6.77
C LYS A 77 -12.77 10.37 -7.13
N ASP A 78 -13.16 9.87 -8.28
CA ASP A 78 -12.57 8.68 -8.84
C ASP A 78 -11.14 8.94 -9.31
N ILE A 79 -10.27 7.98 -9.08
CA ILE A 79 -8.89 8.00 -9.54
C ILE A 79 -8.74 6.94 -10.60
N SER A 80 -8.29 7.34 -11.78
CA SER A 80 -7.88 6.39 -12.80
C SER A 80 -6.41 6.00 -12.60
N ILE A 81 -6.14 4.69 -12.55
CA ILE A 81 -4.80 4.16 -12.34
C ILE A 81 -4.42 3.32 -13.55
N SER A 82 -3.41 3.77 -14.29
CA SER A 82 -2.86 3.05 -15.44
C SER A 82 -1.48 2.49 -15.09
N VAL A 83 -1.34 1.17 -15.14
CA VAL A 83 -0.11 0.47 -14.76
C VAL A 83 0.61 -0.04 -16.01
N GLY A 84 1.81 0.47 -16.26
CA GLY A 84 2.71 0.00 -17.31
C GLY A 84 3.83 -0.87 -16.75
N LYS A 85 4.74 -1.33 -17.62
CA LYS A 85 5.86 -2.21 -17.24
C LYS A 85 6.81 -1.59 -16.20
N ARG A 86 7.05 -0.28 -16.26
CA ARG A 86 8.02 0.43 -15.39
C ARG A 86 7.45 1.72 -14.79
N HIS A 87 6.28 2.13 -15.19
CA HIS A 87 5.66 3.38 -14.77
C HIS A 87 4.21 3.16 -14.41
N ILE A 88 3.71 3.98 -13.54
CA ILE A 88 2.31 4.08 -13.16
C ILE A 88 1.86 5.51 -13.37
N VAL A 89 0.64 5.68 -13.83
CA VAL A 89 -0.01 6.97 -14.00
C VAL A 89 -1.24 7.01 -13.11
N PHE A 90 -1.38 8.07 -12.37
CA PHE A 90 -2.56 8.39 -11.59
C PHE A 90 -3.20 9.64 -12.18
N ASP A 91 -4.39 9.50 -12.71
CA ASP A 91 -5.17 10.61 -13.27
C ASP A 91 -6.31 10.96 -12.33
N VAL A 92 -6.35 12.21 -11.93
CA VAL A 92 -7.36 12.78 -11.03
C VAL A 92 -7.75 14.14 -11.54
N ASP A 93 -8.97 14.33 -11.98
CA ASP A 93 -9.44 15.57 -12.59
C ASP A 93 -8.50 16.07 -13.69
N ASN A 94 -7.85 17.23 -13.42
CA ASN A 94 -6.92 17.89 -14.32
C ASN A 94 -5.45 17.59 -13.99
N TYR A 95 -5.18 16.63 -13.08
CA TYR A 95 -3.83 16.26 -12.67
C TYR A 95 -3.49 14.86 -13.14
N SER A 96 -2.29 14.71 -13.70
CA SER A 96 -1.67 13.42 -13.99
C SER A 96 -0.37 13.31 -13.23
N ILE A 97 -0.23 12.29 -12.39
CA ILE A 97 1.02 11.97 -11.70
C ILE A 97 1.60 10.73 -12.33
N ILE A 98 2.78 10.87 -12.90
CA ILE A 98 3.53 9.76 -13.48
C ILE A 98 4.67 9.41 -12.54
N SER A 99 4.77 8.15 -12.15
CA SER A 99 5.84 7.65 -11.29
C SER A 99 6.49 6.42 -11.88
N ARG A 100 7.79 6.28 -11.64
CA ARG A 100 8.49 5.02 -11.91
C ARG A 100 8.18 4.04 -10.79
N LEU A 101 7.93 2.79 -11.16
CA LEU A 101 7.77 1.68 -10.22
C LEU A 101 9.14 1.25 -9.67
N LEU A 102 9.15 0.77 -8.43
CA LEU A 102 10.32 0.09 -7.87
C LEU A 102 10.35 -1.34 -8.39
N ASP A 103 11.54 -1.76 -8.83
CA ASP A 103 11.79 -3.09 -9.36
C ASP A 103 12.57 -3.92 -8.34
N GLY A 104 12.24 -5.20 -8.23
CA GLY A 104 12.89 -6.18 -7.36
C GLY A 104 11.93 -7.02 -6.54
N ASP A 105 12.49 -8.00 -5.82
CA ASP A 105 11.73 -8.95 -5.01
C ASP A 105 11.32 -8.33 -3.67
N PHE A 106 10.02 -8.18 -3.51
CA PHE A 106 9.42 -7.79 -2.23
C PHE A 106 9.45 -8.96 -1.23
N LEU A 107 9.40 -8.64 0.07
CA LEU A 107 9.31 -9.64 1.13
C LEU A 107 8.12 -10.59 0.91
N ASP A 108 8.33 -11.89 1.09
CA ASP A 108 7.22 -12.83 1.27
C ASP A 108 6.57 -12.61 2.64
N TYR A 109 5.69 -11.61 2.67
CA TYR A 109 4.99 -11.23 3.89
C TYR A 109 4.03 -12.31 4.40
N LYS A 110 3.60 -13.25 3.54
CA LYS A 110 2.73 -14.37 3.94
C LYS A 110 3.48 -15.34 4.86
N ALA A 111 4.78 -15.50 4.64
CA ALA A 111 5.64 -16.27 5.52
C ALA A 111 5.96 -15.54 6.84
N ALA A 112 5.94 -14.20 6.83
CA ALA A 112 6.20 -13.38 8.01
C ALA A 112 5.00 -13.30 8.97
N VAL A 113 3.77 -13.50 8.48
CA VAL A 113 2.56 -13.48 9.32
C VAL A 113 2.43 -14.80 10.09
N PRO A 114 2.36 -14.76 11.46
CA PRO A 114 2.17 -15.96 12.25
C PRO A 114 0.87 -16.68 11.90
N LYS A 115 0.96 -17.98 11.65
CA LYS A 115 -0.24 -18.80 11.36
C LYS A 115 -1.00 -19.20 12.63
N THR A 116 -0.29 -19.23 13.77
CA THR A 116 -0.85 -19.59 15.08
C THR A 116 -0.36 -18.61 16.11
N CYS A 117 -1.24 -18.23 17.04
CA CYS A 117 -0.92 -17.39 18.18
C CYS A 117 -1.27 -18.15 19.46
N ASN A 118 -0.36 -18.17 20.44
CA ASN A 118 -0.60 -18.82 21.74
C ASN A 118 -1.45 -17.94 22.67
N THR A 119 -1.50 -16.65 22.42
CA THR A 119 -2.24 -15.70 23.26
C THR A 119 -3.01 -14.74 22.36
N THR A 120 -4.29 -14.56 22.64
CA THR A 120 -5.16 -13.59 21.98
C THR A 120 -5.79 -12.70 23.05
N VAL A 121 -5.70 -11.40 22.87
CA VAL A 121 -6.32 -10.41 23.76
C VAL A 121 -7.35 -9.61 22.95
N LEU A 122 -8.56 -9.52 23.50
CA LEU A 122 -9.62 -8.66 22.99
C LEU A 122 -9.67 -7.40 23.85
N ILE A 123 -9.46 -6.25 23.22
CA ILE A 123 -9.47 -4.96 23.91
C ILE A 123 -10.32 -3.95 23.13
N ASN A 124 -11.01 -3.08 23.82
CA ASN A 124 -11.75 -1.99 23.20
C ASN A 124 -10.77 -0.96 22.63
N THR A 125 -11.05 -0.45 21.42
CA THR A 125 -10.16 0.49 20.72
C THR A 125 -9.97 1.79 21.51
N SER A 126 -11.01 2.32 22.14
CA SER A 126 -10.91 3.54 22.95
C SER A 126 -10.00 3.35 24.17
N ASP A 127 -10.06 2.18 24.81
CA ASP A 127 -9.20 1.88 25.96
C ASP A 127 -7.75 1.72 25.53
N ALA A 128 -7.51 1.09 24.38
CA ALA A 128 -6.17 0.94 23.80
C ALA A 128 -5.52 2.27 23.37
N ILE A 129 -6.33 3.28 23.00
CA ILE A 129 -5.81 4.61 22.60
C ILE A 129 -5.55 5.49 23.82
N ASN A 130 -6.34 5.35 24.91
CA ASN A 130 -6.29 6.20 26.08
C ASN A 130 -5.34 5.69 27.20
N CYS A 131 -4.68 4.55 27.00
CA CYS A 131 -3.58 4.07 27.83
C CYS A 131 -2.24 4.59 27.32
#